data_1dcf8b962dd01ce53077815c36c16059
#
_entry.id   1dcf8b962dd01ce53077815c36c16059
#
_cell.length_a   1.000
_cell.length_b   1.000
_cell.length_c   1.000
_cell.angle_alpha   90.00
_cell.angle_beta   90.00
_cell.angle_gamma   90.00
#
_symmetry.space_group_name_H-M   'P 1'
#
loop_
_entity.id
_entity.type
_entity.pdbx_description
1 polymer ?
#
loop_
_entity_poly.entity_id
_entity_poly.type
_entity_poly.pdbx_seq_one_letter_code
_entity_poly.pdbx_strand_id
1 'polypeptide(L)'
;MIVCSGDGDSYAIGLGHAMHAMKRNMDITYLVFDNQVYGLTKGQTSPASSQGFVTKTTPDGNPMTPLDAPSMAIAAGATFVAQAYAIDGKNLVDIIEKAVDHKGFSYVNIFTPCVTFNHFNTVEWYNTHLKKISDVRESYDPTSKAQAFHLLAETDSLVTGVIYEETGALPFGDIVPSKDIALVDYVEKPSQEIFDDLCKEFR
;
A
#
# COMPACT_ATOMS: atom_id res chain seq x y z
N MET A 1 9.89 7.44 -6.32
CA MET A 1 10.56 6.12 -6.06
C MET A 1 9.51 5.02 -6.08
N ILE A 2 9.78 3.85 -6.71
CA ILE A 2 8.86 2.69 -6.68
C ILE A 2 9.42 1.65 -5.71
N VAL A 3 8.58 1.15 -4.81
CA VAL A 3 8.87 0.08 -3.84
C VAL A 3 7.89 -1.06 -4.06
N CYS A 4 8.38 -2.29 -4.16
CA CYS A 4 7.59 -3.50 -4.38
C CYS A 4 7.75 -4.44 -3.18
N SER A 5 6.65 -5.01 -2.69
CA SER A 5 6.64 -5.95 -1.56
C SER A 5 5.47 -6.94 -1.68
N GLY A 6 5.54 -8.05 -0.98
CA GLY A 6 4.41 -8.97 -0.81
C GLY A 6 3.48 -8.52 0.32
N ASP A 7 2.26 -9.06 0.35
CA ASP A 7 1.27 -8.82 1.39
C ASP A 7 1.77 -9.24 2.78
N GLY A 8 2.45 -10.37 2.87
CA GLY A 8 3.05 -10.85 4.12
C GLY A 8 4.11 -9.91 4.67
N ASP A 9 4.99 -9.38 3.81
CA ASP A 9 6.03 -8.44 4.20
C ASP A 9 5.42 -7.09 4.60
N SER A 10 4.49 -6.60 3.77
CA SER A 10 3.87 -5.28 3.93
C SER A 10 3.00 -5.18 5.18
N TYR A 11 2.22 -6.22 5.44
CA TYR A 11 1.14 -6.17 6.46
C TYR A 11 1.50 -6.88 7.76
N ALA A 12 2.65 -7.55 7.84
CA ALA A 12 3.20 -8.10 9.07
C ALA A 12 4.41 -7.28 9.52
N ILE A 13 5.61 -7.73 9.16
CA ILE A 13 6.87 -7.16 9.67
C ILE A 13 7.09 -5.70 9.20
N GLY A 14 6.66 -5.36 7.97
CA GLY A 14 6.80 -4.04 7.38
C GLY A 14 5.73 -3.03 7.77
N LEU A 15 4.65 -3.45 8.45
CA LEU A 15 3.45 -2.62 8.67
C LEU A 15 3.78 -1.27 9.34
N GLY A 16 4.59 -1.29 10.39
CA GLY A 16 4.96 -0.06 11.08
C GLY A 16 5.71 0.94 10.19
N HIS A 17 6.61 0.46 9.34
CA HIS A 17 7.35 1.30 8.39
C HIS A 17 6.42 1.86 7.30
N ALA A 18 5.53 1.04 6.73
CA ALA A 18 4.56 1.46 5.74
C ALA A 18 3.64 2.56 6.30
N MET A 19 3.07 2.37 7.49
CA MET A 19 2.22 3.38 8.15
C MET A 19 2.96 4.70 8.39
N HIS A 20 4.22 4.66 8.82
CA HIS A 20 4.99 5.88 9.04
C HIS A 20 5.38 6.59 7.74
N ALA A 21 5.60 5.86 6.65
CA ALA A 21 5.84 6.45 5.33
C ALA A 21 4.57 7.11 4.78
N MET A 22 3.40 6.47 4.93
CA MET A 22 2.09 7.02 4.59
C MET A 22 1.80 8.30 5.38
N LYS A 23 1.95 8.26 6.71
CA LYS A 23 1.74 9.42 7.59
C LYS A 23 2.60 10.62 7.23
N ARG A 24 3.82 10.39 6.77
CA ARG A 24 4.74 11.45 6.34
C ARG A 24 4.51 11.91 4.92
N ASN A 25 3.59 11.30 4.20
CA ASN A 25 3.37 11.54 2.77
C ASN A 25 4.70 11.52 1.98
N MET A 26 5.50 10.47 2.18
CA MET A 26 6.74 10.29 1.43
C MET A 26 6.44 10.13 -0.06
N ASP A 27 7.22 10.75 -0.95
CA ASP A 27 7.04 10.62 -2.41
C ASP A 27 7.49 9.23 -2.90
N ILE A 28 6.66 8.24 -2.63
CA ILE A 28 6.90 6.81 -2.87
C ILE A 28 5.65 6.19 -3.49
N THR A 29 5.84 5.44 -4.58
CA THR A 29 4.84 4.52 -5.12
C THR A 29 5.07 3.13 -4.52
N TYR A 30 4.16 2.68 -3.64
CA TYR A 30 4.25 1.42 -2.93
C TYR A 30 3.30 0.40 -3.55
N LEU A 31 3.86 -0.59 -4.24
CA LEU A 31 3.12 -1.67 -4.89
C LEU A 31 3.18 -2.92 -4.02
N VAL A 32 2.04 -3.38 -3.55
CA VAL A 32 1.92 -4.60 -2.75
C VAL A 32 1.33 -5.71 -3.60
N PHE A 33 2.09 -6.77 -3.82
CA PHE A 33 1.63 -7.98 -4.51
C PHE A 33 0.91 -8.89 -3.53
N ASP A 34 -0.41 -8.80 -3.54
CA ASP A 34 -1.29 -9.48 -2.60
C ASP A 34 -1.74 -10.83 -3.16
N ASN A 35 -1.08 -11.88 -2.71
CA ASN A 35 -1.46 -13.27 -3.02
C ASN A 35 -2.11 -14.01 -1.84
N GLN A 36 -2.28 -13.33 -0.71
CA GLN A 36 -2.93 -13.81 0.51
C GLN A 36 -2.29 -15.06 1.13
N VAL A 37 -0.96 -15.24 0.92
CA VAL A 37 -0.23 -16.38 1.46
C VAL A 37 1.27 -16.11 1.52
N TYR A 38 1.97 -16.62 2.53
CA TYR A 38 3.42 -16.66 2.50
C TYR A 38 3.91 -17.77 1.52
N GLY A 39 4.30 -17.37 0.30
CA GLY A 39 4.74 -18.31 -0.74
C GLY A 39 6.13 -18.88 -0.48
N LEU A 40 7.11 -18.05 -0.09
CA LEU A 40 8.51 -18.45 0.11
C LEU A 40 8.66 -19.54 1.18
N THR A 41 7.91 -19.45 2.25
CA THR A 41 7.91 -20.42 3.37
C THR A 41 6.93 -21.56 3.21
N LYS A 42 6.36 -21.72 2.00
CA LYS A 42 5.53 -22.85 1.55
C LYS A 42 4.10 -22.88 2.07
N GLY A 43 3.46 -21.71 2.20
CA GLY A 43 2.01 -21.64 2.25
C GLY A 43 1.40 -21.37 3.62
N GLN A 44 2.03 -20.61 4.49
CA GLN A 44 1.41 -20.14 5.73
C GLN A 44 0.43 -18.99 5.44
N THR A 45 -0.51 -18.79 6.35
CA THR A 45 -1.43 -17.63 6.31
C THR A 45 -0.67 -16.32 6.50
N SER A 46 -0.94 -15.36 5.61
CA SER A 46 -0.50 -13.96 5.74
C SER A 46 -1.57 -13.12 6.43
N PRO A 47 -1.31 -11.86 6.79
CA PRO A 47 -2.34 -10.96 7.31
C PRO A 47 -3.51 -10.69 6.35
N ALA A 48 -3.31 -10.88 5.03
CA ALA A 48 -4.34 -10.73 4.01
C ALA A 48 -5.13 -12.04 3.74
N SER A 49 -4.74 -13.16 4.34
CA SER A 49 -5.40 -14.45 4.10
C SER A 49 -6.84 -14.45 4.53
N SER A 50 -7.71 -14.98 3.68
CA SER A 50 -9.14 -15.13 3.97
C SER A 50 -9.40 -15.94 5.23
N GLN A 51 -10.45 -15.58 5.98
CA GLN A 51 -10.91 -16.39 7.11
C GLN A 51 -11.33 -17.76 6.63
N GLY A 52 -10.96 -18.79 7.38
CA GLY A 52 -11.20 -20.21 7.01
C GLY A 52 -10.18 -20.79 6.05
N PHE A 53 -9.18 -20.04 5.56
CA PHE A 53 -8.13 -20.56 4.71
C PHE A 53 -7.30 -21.62 5.43
N VAL A 54 -7.31 -22.86 4.91
CA VAL A 54 -6.64 -24.01 5.49
C VAL A 54 -5.21 -24.12 4.96
N THR A 55 -4.25 -24.22 5.86
CA THR A 55 -2.84 -24.45 5.54
C THR A 55 -2.25 -25.53 6.45
N LYS A 56 -1.00 -25.94 6.20
CA LYS A 56 -0.30 -26.90 7.08
C LYS A 56 -0.12 -26.39 8.51
N THR A 57 -0.04 -25.09 8.70
CA THR A 57 0.13 -24.42 10.01
C THR A 57 -1.19 -23.98 10.64
N THR A 58 -2.26 -23.97 9.86
CA THR A 58 -3.62 -23.67 10.29
C THR A 58 -4.58 -24.73 9.77
N PRO A 59 -4.51 -25.98 10.27
CA PRO A 59 -5.29 -27.10 9.75
C PRO A 59 -6.80 -26.95 9.96
N ASP A 60 -7.22 -26.20 10.98
CA ASP A 60 -8.62 -25.89 11.27
C ASP A 60 -9.13 -24.62 10.55
N GLY A 61 -8.32 -24.03 9.66
CA GLY A 61 -8.57 -22.79 8.95
C GLY A 61 -8.08 -21.56 9.70
N ASN A 62 -7.83 -20.48 8.94
CA ASN A 62 -7.43 -19.19 9.49
C ASN A 62 -8.57 -18.60 10.35
N PRO A 63 -8.39 -18.39 11.66
CA PRO A 63 -9.45 -17.84 12.52
C PRO A 63 -9.63 -16.32 12.36
N MET A 64 -8.63 -15.63 11.79
CA MET A 64 -8.61 -14.17 11.70
C MET A 64 -9.29 -13.67 10.42
N THR A 65 -9.91 -12.49 10.52
CA THR A 65 -10.35 -11.74 9.34
C THR A 65 -9.14 -11.12 8.62
N PRO A 66 -9.15 -11.04 7.28
CA PRO A 66 -8.11 -10.36 6.52
C PRO A 66 -7.96 -8.89 6.95
N LEU A 67 -6.75 -8.37 6.88
CA LEU A 67 -6.50 -6.95 7.07
C LEU A 67 -7.15 -6.17 5.91
N ASP A 68 -7.96 -5.18 6.23
CA ASP A 68 -8.45 -4.20 5.25
C ASP A 68 -7.35 -3.15 4.99
N ALA A 69 -6.41 -3.53 4.13
CA ALA A 69 -5.22 -2.74 3.85
C ALA A 69 -5.50 -1.40 3.16
N PRO A 70 -6.43 -1.26 2.18
CA PRO A 70 -6.75 0.04 1.61
C PRO A 70 -7.39 0.99 2.63
N SER A 71 -8.30 0.54 3.48
CA SER A 71 -8.86 1.36 4.57
C SER A 71 -7.77 1.81 5.54
N MET A 72 -6.88 0.91 5.91
CA MET A 72 -5.73 1.24 6.75
C MET A 72 -4.82 2.28 6.09
N ALA A 73 -4.54 2.16 4.79
CA ALA A 73 -3.70 3.11 4.06
C ALA A 73 -4.32 4.52 4.04
N ILE A 74 -5.62 4.64 3.79
CA ILE A 74 -6.35 5.93 3.87
C ILE A 74 -6.28 6.50 5.29
N ALA A 75 -6.51 5.67 6.31
CA ALA A 75 -6.47 6.10 7.71
C ALA A 75 -5.07 6.50 8.16
N ALA A 76 -4.03 5.85 7.63
CA ALA A 76 -2.63 6.18 7.90
C ALA A 76 -2.16 7.47 7.20
N GLY A 77 -2.91 7.99 6.22
CA GLY A 77 -2.62 9.24 5.52
C GLY A 77 -1.99 9.08 4.15
N ALA A 78 -2.10 7.92 3.51
CA ALA A 78 -1.75 7.78 2.10
C ALA A 78 -2.63 8.72 1.26
N THR A 79 -2.01 9.47 0.35
CA THR A 79 -2.68 10.47 -0.48
C THR A 79 -3.18 9.92 -1.81
N PHE A 80 -2.72 8.73 -2.20
CA PHE A 80 -3.27 7.96 -3.31
C PHE A 80 -3.43 6.50 -2.86
N VAL A 81 -4.64 5.95 -3.01
CA VAL A 81 -4.96 4.55 -2.68
C VAL A 81 -5.73 3.92 -3.81
N ALA A 82 -5.22 2.82 -4.34
CA ALA A 82 -5.85 2.08 -5.42
C ALA A 82 -5.72 0.56 -5.23
N GLN A 83 -6.57 -0.18 -5.89
CA GLN A 83 -6.44 -1.62 -6.03
C GLN A 83 -6.47 -2.03 -7.49
N ALA A 84 -5.67 -3.01 -7.86
CA ALA A 84 -5.57 -3.55 -9.20
C ALA A 84 -5.61 -5.08 -9.19
N TYR A 85 -5.84 -5.67 -10.35
CA TYR A 85 -5.81 -7.12 -10.54
C TYR A 85 -4.74 -7.49 -11.55
N ALA A 86 -3.84 -8.38 -11.20
CA ALA A 86 -2.67 -8.72 -12.02
C ALA A 86 -3.05 -9.26 -13.42
N ILE A 87 -4.22 -9.87 -13.57
CA ILE A 87 -4.69 -10.43 -14.84
C ILE A 87 -5.36 -9.38 -15.74
N ASP A 88 -5.91 -8.29 -15.17
CA ASP A 88 -6.40 -7.14 -15.95
C ASP A 88 -5.24 -6.19 -16.29
N GLY A 89 -4.34 -6.64 -17.17
CA GLY A 89 -3.07 -5.97 -17.43
C GLY A 89 -3.20 -4.52 -17.88
N LYS A 90 -4.24 -4.17 -18.65
CA LYS A 90 -4.47 -2.78 -19.09
C LYS A 90 -4.82 -1.89 -17.90
N ASN A 91 -5.79 -2.29 -17.09
CA ASN A 91 -6.19 -1.53 -15.92
C ASN A 91 -5.06 -1.43 -14.87
N LEU A 92 -4.26 -2.50 -14.73
CA LEU A 92 -3.08 -2.49 -13.86
C LEU A 92 -2.06 -1.42 -14.29
N VAL A 93 -1.74 -1.34 -15.58
CA VAL A 93 -0.81 -0.33 -16.12
C VAL A 93 -1.36 1.07 -15.88
N ASP A 94 -2.62 1.31 -16.24
CA ASP A 94 -3.27 2.62 -16.07
C ASP A 94 -3.26 3.09 -14.60
N ILE A 95 -3.44 2.16 -13.64
CA ILE A 95 -3.39 2.46 -12.20
C ILE A 95 -1.96 2.75 -11.74
N ILE A 96 -0.98 1.96 -12.19
CA ILE A 96 0.42 2.18 -11.81
C ILE A 96 0.94 3.51 -12.36
N GLU A 97 0.60 3.86 -13.59
CA GLU A 97 0.98 5.16 -14.18
C GLU A 97 0.43 6.32 -13.34
N LYS A 98 -0.86 6.30 -12.98
CA LYS A 98 -1.45 7.30 -12.10
C LYS A 98 -0.77 7.36 -10.73
N ALA A 99 -0.46 6.20 -10.16
CA ALA A 99 0.23 6.12 -8.86
C ALA A 99 1.66 6.69 -8.91
N VAL A 100 2.36 6.55 -10.03
CA VAL A 100 3.71 7.10 -10.24
C VAL A 100 3.68 8.61 -10.48
N ASP A 101 2.65 9.09 -11.19
CA ASP A 101 2.48 10.53 -11.48
C ASP A 101 2.01 11.32 -10.27
N HIS A 102 1.34 10.66 -9.30
CA HIS A 102 0.88 11.28 -8.06
C HIS A 102 2.05 11.79 -7.21
N LYS A 103 1.88 12.99 -6.62
CA LYS A 103 2.85 13.60 -5.71
C LYS A 103 2.49 13.30 -4.26
N GLY A 104 3.29 12.46 -3.63
CA GLY A 104 3.07 11.97 -2.28
C GLY A 104 3.09 10.45 -2.21
N PHE A 105 2.51 9.89 -1.15
CA PHE A 105 2.51 8.45 -0.94
C PHE A 105 1.38 7.78 -1.72
N SER A 106 1.76 7.00 -2.72
CA SER A 106 0.84 6.17 -3.50
C SER A 106 0.89 4.72 -3.01
N TYR A 107 -0.24 4.21 -2.56
CA TYR A 107 -0.43 2.81 -2.20
C TYR A 107 -1.27 2.09 -3.25
N VAL A 108 -0.75 1.00 -3.80
CA VAL A 108 -1.48 0.14 -4.75
C VAL A 108 -1.43 -1.30 -4.29
N ASN A 109 -2.58 -1.85 -3.90
CA ASN A 109 -2.73 -3.29 -3.65
C ASN A 109 -3.03 -4.00 -4.96
N ILE A 110 -2.23 -5.00 -5.32
CA ILE A 110 -2.35 -5.75 -6.57
C ILE A 110 -2.74 -7.19 -6.23
N PHE A 111 -4.00 -7.54 -6.42
CA PHE A 111 -4.46 -8.93 -6.27
C PHE A 111 -3.72 -9.83 -7.27
N THR A 112 -2.92 -10.76 -6.74
CA THR A 112 -2.02 -11.62 -7.52
C THR A 112 -2.24 -13.07 -7.11
N PRO A 113 -3.13 -13.82 -7.76
CA PRO A 113 -3.44 -15.20 -7.38
C PRO A 113 -2.20 -16.08 -7.31
N CYS A 114 -1.98 -16.76 -6.18
CA CYS A 114 -0.90 -17.74 -6.03
C CYS A 114 -1.37 -19.13 -6.46
N VAL A 115 -0.97 -19.56 -7.66
CA VAL A 115 -1.37 -20.87 -8.21
C VAL A 115 -0.78 -22.07 -7.49
N THR A 116 0.26 -21.86 -6.65
CA THR A 116 0.99 -22.95 -5.99
C THR A 116 0.47 -23.24 -4.59
N PHE A 117 0.13 -22.23 -3.82
CA PHE A 117 -0.18 -22.38 -2.39
C PHE A 117 -1.56 -21.87 -1.98
N ASN A 118 -2.17 -20.97 -2.75
CA ASN A 118 -3.50 -20.46 -2.45
C ASN A 118 -4.52 -21.03 -3.45
N HIS A 119 -5.15 -22.13 -3.06
CA HIS A 119 -6.21 -22.76 -3.84
C HIS A 119 -7.63 -22.31 -3.42
N PHE A 120 -7.71 -21.32 -2.52
CA PHE A 120 -8.95 -20.70 -2.08
C PHE A 120 -9.29 -19.47 -2.92
N ASN A 121 -8.38 -18.51 -3.00
CA ASN A 121 -8.54 -17.31 -3.80
C ASN A 121 -7.90 -17.52 -5.19
N THR A 122 -8.57 -18.34 -6.01
CA THR A 122 -8.13 -18.66 -7.37
C THR A 122 -8.46 -17.56 -8.36
N VAL A 123 -7.97 -17.68 -9.59
CA VAL A 123 -8.33 -16.78 -10.69
C VAL A 123 -9.86 -16.74 -10.89
N GLU A 124 -10.50 -17.90 -10.89
CA GLU A 124 -11.95 -18.04 -11.03
C GLU A 124 -12.69 -17.37 -9.88
N TRP A 125 -12.15 -17.51 -8.65
CA TRP A 125 -12.71 -16.85 -7.48
C TRP A 125 -12.66 -15.31 -7.65
N TYR A 126 -11.51 -14.75 -8.02
CA TYR A 126 -11.38 -13.31 -8.24
C TYR A 126 -12.29 -12.82 -9.37
N ASN A 127 -12.39 -13.56 -10.47
CA ASN A 127 -13.25 -13.20 -11.60
C ASN A 127 -14.75 -13.11 -11.23
N THR A 128 -15.17 -13.80 -10.16
CA THR A 128 -16.56 -13.77 -9.69
C THR A 128 -16.81 -12.76 -8.55
N HIS A 129 -15.80 -12.45 -7.75
CA HIS A 129 -15.96 -11.61 -6.56
C HIS A 129 -15.43 -10.18 -6.74
N LEU A 130 -14.42 -10.00 -7.58
CA LEU A 130 -13.79 -8.70 -7.79
C LEU A 130 -14.64 -7.84 -8.72
N LYS A 131 -14.89 -6.60 -8.32
CA LYS A 131 -15.69 -5.63 -9.08
C LYS A 131 -14.82 -4.44 -9.51
N LYS A 132 -15.19 -3.75 -10.59
CA LYS A 132 -14.61 -2.44 -10.90
C LYS A 132 -15.43 -1.36 -10.21
N ILE A 133 -14.78 -0.27 -9.80
CA ILE A 133 -15.48 0.88 -9.19
C ILE A 133 -16.59 1.37 -10.13
N SER A 134 -16.32 1.44 -11.44
CA SER A 134 -17.29 1.83 -12.47
C SER A 134 -18.56 0.97 -12.49
N ASP A 135 -18.46 -0.29 -12.11
CA ASP A 135 -19.58 -1.24 -12.13
C ASP A 135 -20.42 -1.16 -10.85
N VAL A 136 -19.80 -0.66 -9.75
CA VAL A 136 -20.47 -0.48 -8.45
C VAL A 136 -21.09 0.90 -8.32
N ARG A 137 -20.46 1.93 -8.88
CA ARG A 137 -20.84 3.34 -8.77
C ARG A 137 -20.78 4.03 -10.13
N GLU A 138 -21.92 4.49 -10.65
CA GLU A 138 -21.97 5.32 -11.86
C GLU A 138 -21.27 6.68 -11.68
N SER A 139 -21.34 7.22 -10.46
CA SER A 139 -20.66 8.45 -10.08
C SER A 139 -19.89 8.21 -8.80
N TYR A 140 -18.57 8.23 -8.90
CA TYR A 140 -17.64 8.05 -7.78
C TYR A 140 -16.65 9.21 -7.72
N ASP A 141 -16.54 9.83 -6.56
CA ASP A 141 -15.58 10.88 -6.29
C ASP A 141 -14.42 10.34 -5.44
N PRO A 142 -13.25 10.04 -6.05
CA PRO A 142 -12.10 9.52 -5.32
C PRO A 142 -11.48 10.53 -4.35
N THR A 143 -11.84 11.82 -4.41
CA THR A 143 -11.33 12.83 -3.47
C THR A 143 -12.05 12.76 -2.11
N SER A 144 -13.17 12.05 -2.03
CA SER A 144 -13.97 11.92 -0.82
C SER A 144 -13.55 10.72 0.03
N LYS A 145 -12.85 10.96 1.16
CA LYS A 145 -12.52 9.88 2.14
C LYS A 145 -13.75 9.11 2.61
N ALA A 146 -14.87 9.81 2.80
CA ALA A 146 -16.10 9.17 3.26
C ALA A 146 -16.66 8.19 2.22
N GLN A 147 -16.64 8.56 0.93
CA GLN A 147 -17.05 7.67 -0.15
C GLN A 147 -16.08 6.48 -0.28
N ALA A 148 -14.77 6.70 -0.11
CA ALA A 148 -13.77 5.66 -0.16
C ALA A 148 -14.00 4.58 0.92
N PHE A 149 -14.19 4.98 2.19
CA PHE A 149 -14.51 4.03 3.26
C PHE A 149 -15.85 3.32 3.05
N HIS A 150 -16.85 4.04 2.55
CA HIS A 150 -18.15 3.42 2.27
C HIS A 150 -18.06 2.38 1.14
N LEU A 151 -17.33 2.70 0.06
CA LEU A 151 -17.08 1.78 -1.04
C LEU A 151 -16.38 0.49 -0.57
N LEU A 152 -15.30 0.64 0.22
CA LEU A 152 -14.55 -0.51 0.76
C LEU A 152 -15.43 -1.38 1.65
N ALA A 153 -16.24 -0.77 2.53
CA ALA A 153 -17.14 -1.49 3.43
C ALA A 153 -18.26 -2.24 2.68
N GLU A 154 -18.85 -1.67 1.62
CA GLU A 154 -19.94 -2.33 0.87
C GLU A 154 -19.44 -3.41 -0.11
N THR A 155 -18.15 -3.39 -0.45
CA THR A 155 -17.55 -4.34 -1.39
C THR A 155 -16.63 -5.35 -0.72
N ASP A 156 -16.57 -5.35 0.63
CA ASP A 156 -15.60 -6.15 1.40
C ASP A 156 -14.16 -5.94 0.90
N SER A 157 -13.84 -4.70 0.45
CA SER A 157 -12.56 -4.30 -0.18
C SER A 157 -12.21 -5.09 -1.46
N LEU A 158 -13.18 -5.80 -2.07
CA LEU A 158 -12.98 -6.54 -3.33
C LEU A 158 -13.38 -5.68 -4.54
N VAL A 159 -12.66 -4.60 -4.74
CA VAL A 159 -12.91 -3.63 -5.83
C VAL A 159 -11.59 -3.17 -6.45
N THR A 160 -11.59 -2.89 -7.76
CA THR A 160 -10.42 -2.37 -8.49
C THR A 160 -10.69 -0.98 -9.04
N GLY A 161 -9.65 -0.15 -9.04
CA GLY A 161 -9.66 1.24 -9.47
C GLY A 161 -8.97 2.16 -8.48
N VAL A 162 -9.01 3.46 -8.73
CA VAL A 162 -8.54 4.49 -7.80
C VAL A 162 -9.63 4.71 -6.74
N ILE A 163 -9.31 4.32 -5.50
CA ILE A 163 -10.24 4.36 -4.37
C ILE A 163 -10.19 5.73 -3.69
N TYR A 164 -9.00 6.28 -3.50
CA TYR A 164 -8.82 7.58 -2.89
C TYR A 164 -7.66 8.34 -3.53
N GLU A 165 -7.86 9.64 -3.74
CA GLU A 165 -6.83 10.54 -4.24
C GLU A 165 -6.99 11.92 -3.62
N GLU A 166 -6.01 12.36 -2.84
CA GLU A 166 -5.94 13.70 -2.27
C GLU A 166 -5.11 14.60 -3.17
N THR A 167 -5.73 15.64 -3.71
CA THR A 167 -5.05 16.61 -4.55
C THR A 167 -4.47 17.76 -3.73
N GLY A 168 -3.22 18.15 -4.02
CA GLY A 168 -2.58 19.30 -3.40
C GLY A 168 -1.90 19.06 -2.05
N ALA A 169 -1.87 17.82 -1.55
CA ALA A 169 -1.05 17.47 -0.40
C ALA A 169 0.43 17.54 -0.76
N LEU A 170 1.23 18.21 0.04
CA LEU A 170 2.67 18.36 -0.18
C LEU A 170 3.40 17.08 0.31
N PRO A 171 4.31 16.51 -0.49
CA PRO A 171 5.20 15.46 -0.04
C PRO A 171 6.10 15.92 1.10
N PHE A 172 6.54 14.97 1.94
CA PHE A 172 7.41 15.24 3.07
C PHE A 172 8.67 16.04 2.70
N GLY A 173 9.28 15.74 1.55
CA GLY A 173 10.47 16.44 1.06
C GLY A 173 10.24 17.92 0.77
N ASP A 174 9.01 18.32 0.43
CA ASP A 174 8.65 19.70 0.13
C ASP A 174 8.27 20.49 1.40
N ILE A 175 7.93 19.79 2.49
CA ILE A 175 7.57 20.40 3.78
C ILE A 175 8.81 20.65 4.64
N VAL A 176 9.76 19.71 4.60
CA VAL A 176 10.98 19.79 5.42
C VAL A 176 12.01 20.63 4.69
N PRO A 177 12.59 21.68 5.33
CA PRO A 177 13.67 22.44 4.72
C PRO A 177 14.82 21.52 4.35
N SER A 178 15.00 21.30 3.07
CA SER A 178 16.13 20.52 2.54
C SER A 178 17.10 21.48 1.85
N LYS A 179 18.39 21.16 1.87
CA LYS A 179 19.36 21.84 1.03
C LYS A 179 19.09 21.43 -0.43
N ASP A 180 19.22 22.36 -1.38
CA ASP A 180 19.04 22.12 -2.83
C ASP A 180 20.06 21.12 -3.42
N ILE A 181 20.85 20.49 -2.58
CA ILE A 181 21.91 19.54 -2.93
C ILE A 181 21.55 18.19 -2.35
N ALA A 182 21.61 17.12 -3.15
CA ALA A 182 21.41 15.76 -2.67
C ALA A 182 22.39 15.45 -1.52
N LEU A 183 21.91 14.77 -0.47
CA LEU A 183 22.75 14.46 0.70
C LEU A 183 24.03 13.70 0.34
N VAL A 184 24.02 12.89 -0.72
CA VAL A 184 25.19 12.17 -1.23
C VAL A 184 26.27 13.10 -1.78
N ASP A 185 25.85 14.27 -2.30
CA ASP A 185 26.76 15.30 -2.84
C ASP A 185 27.14 16.34 -1.79
N TYR A 186 26.51 16.28 -0.62
CA TYR A 186 26.76 17.21 0.47
C TYR A 186 27.96 16.73 1.30
N VAL A 187 29.12 17.29 1.04
CA VAL A 187 30.37 17.04 1.78
C VAL A 187 30.65 18.19 2.73
N GLU A 188 30.05 18.18 3.89
CA GLU A 188 30.50 19.01 4.99
C GLU A 188 31.61 18.25 5.75
N LYS A 189 32.82 18.80 5.76
CA LYS A 189 33.86 18.23 6.62
C LYS A 189 33.53 18.66 8.04
N PRO A 190 33.20 17.72 8.94
CA PRO A 190 32.93 18.08 10.32
C PRO A 190 34.18 18.71 10.92
N SER A 191 34.06 19.98 11.35
CA SER A 191 35.11 20.66 12.11
C SER A 191 34.73 20.63 13.59
N GLN A 192 35.75 20.75 14.46
CA GLN A 192 35.48 20.84 15.91
C GLN A 192 34.60 22.04 16.24
N GLU A 193 34.71 23.13 15.50
CA GLU A 193 33.87 24.33 15.66
C GLU A 193 32.38 24.06 15.38
N ILE A 194 32.07 23.33 14.28
CA ILE A 194 30.69 22.91 13.94
C ILE A 194 30.14 21.99 15.04
N PHE A 195 30.95 21.06 15.54
CA PHE A 195 30.54 20.18 16.63
C PHE A 195 30.26 20.93 17.92
N ASP A 196 31.12 21.89 18.28
CA ASP A 196 30.95 22.71 19.46
C ASP A 196 29.72 23.63 19.38
N ASP A 197 29.40 24.14 18.19
CA ASP A 197 28.21 24.94 17.95
C ASP A 197 26.93 24.09 18.02
N LEU A 198 26.91 22.92 17.44
CA LEU A 198 25.80 21.96 17.61
C LEU A 198 25.59 21.62 19.08
N CYS A 199 26.67 21.38 19.84
CA CYS A 199 26.56 21.09 21.27
C CYS A 199 25.98 22.25 22.11
N LYS A 200 26.10 23.52 21.65
CA LYS A 200 25.50 24.69 22.33
C LYS A 200 23.99 24.75 22.15
N GLU A 201 23.46 24.25 21.01
CA GLU A 201 22.01 24.23 20.74
C GLU A 201 21.26 23.24 21.64
N PHE A 202 21.95 22.23 22.22
CA PHE A 202 21.36 21.20 23.06
C PHE A 202 21.67 21.41 24.57
N ARG A 203 22.19 22.55 24.98
CA ARG A 203 22.41 22.95 26.35
C ARG A 203 21.47 24.06 26.80
#